data_e7fc45de726bc6a490bed113bb6786bf
#
_entry.id   e7fc45de726bc6a490bed113bb6786bf
#
_cell.length_a   1.000
_cell.length_b   1.000
_cell.length_c   1.000
_cell.angle_alpha   90.00
_cell.angle_beta   90.00
_cell.angle_gamma   90.00
#
_symmetry.space_group_name_H-M   'P 1'
#
loop_
_entity.id
_entity.type
_entity.pdbx_description
1 polymer ?
#
loop_
_entity_poly.entity_id
_entity_poly.type
_entity_poly.pdbx_seq_one_letter_code
_entity_poly.pdbx_strand_id
1 'polypeptide(L)'
;MLKKLAFLIVLASMILTACQPAAVATEAPAVAEEPAATEAPAATEAPAKVWTYADMTVGFLQTGSEGGWRAANTASFKETAEQLGLTLKFYDSQNDLAKQVAGFQQFIQDPEVDVIIMSPLETTGWEQVLKDAQAAGKPVILSDRRIDGFEDLYVTFIGADFVEEGRKAGTEMCKLLEGSEKKNVWELVGNVGSAPAIDRGTGFRETAEKCGITVVNSQTANWSVVEGKQVTEAWLKESKDVQGIFGQNDEMAFGAIEALKEAGLVPAVDVKIISVDATAGAFQAMLDGTLNVTVECNPLLAPQVYEAALAALNGETLPKWIPSQESVFFMDDPNLKEIAAGRKY
;
A
#
# COMPACT_ATOMS: atom_id res chain seq x y z
N MET A 1 -26.01 -48.09 -15.70
CA MET A 1 -27.29 -48.28 -15.00
C MET A 1 -27.74 -46.97 -14.44
N LEU A 2 -28.59 -46.30 -15.16
CA LEU A 2 -30.02 -45.95 -15.01
C LEU A 2 -30.38 -45.54 -13.58
N LYS A 3 -30.89 -44.31 -13.32
CA LYS A 3 -32.27 -43.89 -13.62
C LYS A 3 -32.39 -42.36 -13.53
N LYS A 4 -33.05 -41.83 -14.56
CA LYS A 4 -33.67 -40.49 -14.62
C LYS A 4 -34.90 -40.45 -13.73
N LEU A 5 -35.21 -39.31 -13.14
CA LEU A 5 -36.59 -38.97 -12.76
C LEU A 5 -36.85 -37.48 -13.00
N ALA A 6 -37.68 -37.22 -13.98
CA ALA A 6 -38.27 -35.92 -14.28
C ALA A 6 -39.54 -35.76 -13.46
N PHE A 7 -39.82 -34.55 -12.93
CA PHE A 7 -41.15 -34.19 -12.42
C PHE A 7 -41.66 -32.93 -13.16
N LEU A 8 -42.70 -33.16 -13.95
CA LEU A 8 -43.59 -32.17 -14.55
C LEU A 8 -44.59 -31.71 -13.48
N ILE A 9 -44.83 -30.42 -13.35
CA ILE A 9 -46.07 -29.91 -12.71
C ILE A 9 -46.72 -28.91 -13.66
N VAL A 10 -48.02 -29.20 -13.85
CA VAL A 10 -48.96 -28.64 -14.82
C VAL A 10 -49.51 -27.30 -14.38
N LEU A 11 -49.65 -26.41 -15.36
CA LEU A 11 -50.39 -25.14 -15.33
C LEU A 11 -51.91 -25.36 -15.12
N ALA A 12 -52.52 -24.61 -14.23
CA ALA A 12 -53.97 -24.46 -14.22
C ALA A 12 -54.35 -22.96 -14.14
N SER A 13 -54.79 -22.46 -15.27
CA SER A 13 -55.41 -21.12 -15.42
C SER A 13 -56.87 -21.17 -15.00
N MET A 14 -57.30 -20.30 -14.10
CA MET A 14 -58.70 -20.00 -13.89
C MET A 14 -58.98 -18.55 -14.25
N ILE A 15 -59.80 -18.38 -15.29
CA ILE A 15 -60.43 -17.14 -15.72
C ILE A 15 -61.71 -16.98 -14.94
N LEU A 16 -61.87 -15.91 -14.19
CA LEU A 16 -63.14 -15.47 -13.63
C LEU A 16 -63.55 -14.16 -14.27
N THR A 17 -64.57 -14.25 -15.12
CA THR A 17 -65.35 -13.13 -15.66
C THR A 17 -66.42 -12.71 -14.65
N ALA A 18 -66.41 -11.46 -14.20
CA ALA A 18 -67.50 -10.89 -13.39
C ALA A 18 -68.03 -9.67 -14.10
N CYS A 19 -69.35 -9.71 -14.33
CA CYS A 19 -70.19 -8.68 -14.93
C CYS A 19 -70.25 -7.39 -14.10
N GLN A 20 -70.15 -6.25 -14.78
CA GLN A 20 -70.47 -4.93 -14.21
C GLN A 20 -72.00 -4.62 -14.36
N PRO A 21 -72.62 -4.07 -13.34
CA PRO A 21 -73.87 -3.34 -13.54
C PRO A 21 -73.66 -1.86 -13.76
N ALA A 22 -74.40 -1.25 -14.67
CA ALA A 22 -74.38 0.16 -15.01
C ALA A 22 -74.78 1.03 -13.81
N ALA A 23 -73.95 2.02 -13.47
CA ALA A 23 -74.24 3.02 -12.45
C ALA A 23 -74.78 4.30 -13.09
N VAL A 24 -75.86 4.80 -12.56
CA VAL A 24 -76.58 6.03 -12.88
C VAL A 24 -75.70 7.23 -12.47
N ALA A 25 -75.60 8.21 -13.36
CA ALA A 25 -74.92 9.47 -13.08
C ALA A 25 -75.75 10.30 -12.08
N THR A 26 -75.18 10.61 -10.91
CA THR A 26 -75.66 11.62 -10.00
C THR A 26 -74.66 12.77 -10.01
N GLU A 27 -75.19 13.98 -10.34
CA GLU A 27 -74.39 15.24 -10.28
C GLU A 27 -73.79 15.46 -8.87
N ALA A 28 -72.49 15.69 -8.81
CA ALA A 28 -71.79 16.07 -7.58
C ALA A 28 -71.88 17.58 -7.37
N PRO A 29 -72.07 18.06 -6.13
CA PRO A 29 -71.96 19.50 -5.84
C PRO A 29 -70.57 20.05 -5.97
N ALA A 30 -70.47 21.33 -6.39
CA ALA A 30 -69.21 22.09 -6.58
C ALA A 30 -68.36 22.05 -5.33
N VAL A 31 -67.14 21.55 -5.50
CA VAL A 31 -66.11 21.58 -4.46
C VAL A 31 -65.51 23.00 -4.42
N ALA A 32 -65.57 23.63 -3.25
CA ALA A 32 -64.89 24.90 -2.97
C ALA A 32 -63.38 24.74 -3.13
N GLU A 33 -62.74 25.66 -3.83
CA GLU A 33 -61.28 25.75 -3.93
C GLU A 33 -60.65 25.88 -2.54
N GLU A 34 -59.86 24.88 -2.16
CA GLU A 34 -58.96 24.96 -1.02
C GLU A 34 -57.87 26.02 -1.34
N PRO A 35 -57.50 26.91 -0.40
CA PRO A 35 -56.44 27.90 -0.64
C PRO A 35 -55.11 27.16 -0.83
N ALA A 36 -54.41 27.50 -1.90
CA ALA A 36 -53.08 27.01 -2.24
C ALA A 36 -52.16 27.04 -1.02
N ALA A 37 -51.64 25.88 -0.65
CA ALA A 37 -50.60 25.78 0.38
C ALA A 37 -49.41 26.64 -0.02
N THR A 38 -49.11 27.62 0.79
CA THR A 38 -47.88 28.43 0.64
C THR A 38 -46.69 27.49 0.84
N GLU A 39 -45.89 27.27 -0.21
CA GLU A 39 -44.62 26.55 -0.09
C GLU A 39 -43.81 27.18 1.04
N ALA A 40 -43.45 26.36 2.02
CA ALA A 40 -42.51 26.75 3.06
C ALA A 40 -41.18 27.15 2.37
N PRO A 41 -40.51 28.24 2.78
CA PRO A 41 -39.23 28.61 2.21
C PRO A 41 -38.28 27.43 2.38
N ALA A 42 -37.62 27.05 1.27
CA ALA A 42 -36.56 26.05 1.27
C ALA A 42 -35.55 26.38 2.37
N ALA A 43 -35.31 25.43 3.27
CA ALA A 43 -34.32 25.60 4.33
C ALA A 43 -32.98 25.94 3.64
N THR A 44 -32.45 27.11 3.93
CA THR A 44 -31.10 27.51 3.48
C THR A 44 -30.15 26.53 4.15
N GLU A 45 -29.54 25.64 3.36
CA GLU A 45 -28.48 24.76 3.86
C GLU A 45 -27.41 25.64 4.51
N ALA A 46 -27.00 25.30 5.73
CA ALA A 46 -25.90 25.95 6.39
C ALA A 46 -24.64 25.80 5.51
N PRO A 47 -23.81 26.84 5.39
CA PRO A 47 -22.58 26.72 4.59
C PRO A 47 -21.77 25.52 5.04
N ALA A 48 -21.33 24.69 4.08
CA ALA A 48 -20.51 23.52 4.38
C ALA A 48 -19.27 23.95 5.18
N LYS A 49 -18.90 23.15 6.18
CA LYS A 49 -17.68 23.40 6.99
C LYS A 49 -16.48 23.41 6.04
N VAL A 50 -15.68 24.48 6.09
CA VAL A 50 -14.36 24.50 5.46
C VAL A 50 -13.35 23.99 6.45
N TRP A 51 -12.73 22.88 6.13
CA TRP A 51 -11.75 22.23 6.97
C TRP A 51 -10.38 22.92 6.87
N THR A 52 -9.69 22.98 8.01
CA THR A 52 -8.28 23.35 8.11
C THR A 52 -7.53 22.22 8.84
N TYR A 53 -6.19 22.25 8.80
CA TYR A 53 -5.41 21.22 9.53
C TYR A 53 -5.72 21.22 11.03
N ALA A 54 -5.93 22.41 11.64
CA ALA A 54 -6.25 22.51 13.07
C ALA A 54 -7.60 21.91 13.47
N ASP A 55 -8.52 21.74 12.50
CA ASP A 55 -9.85 21.16 12.73
C ASP A 55 -9.87 19.66 12.49
N MET A 56 -8.75 19.07 12.02
CA MET A 56 -8.67 17.70 11.53
C MET A 56 -8.10 16.77 12.59
N THR A 57 -8.83 15.70 12.89
CA THR A 57 -8.34 14.55 13.66
C THR A 57 -8.15 13.36 12.75
N VAL A 58 -6.91 12.90 12.66
CA VAL A 58 -6.50 11.79 11.83
C VAL A 58 -6.32 10.53 12.68
N GLY A 59 -6.96 9.42 12.30
CA GLY A 59 -6.61 8.09 12.76
C GLY A 59 -5.55 7.49 11.82
N PHE A 60 -4.33 7.26 12.29
CA PHE A 60 -3.26 6.66 11.49
C PHE A 60 -2.91 5.26 11.97
N LEU A 61 -3.14 4.26 11.10
CA LEU A 61 -2.83 2.85 11.30
C LEU A 61 -1.51 2.50 10.62
N GLN A 62 -0.49 2.25 11.44
CA GLN A 62 0.81 1.77 10.98
C GLN A 62 0.86 0.23 10.98
N THR A 63 1.66 -0.36 10.09
CA THR A 63 1.89 -1.82 10.04
C THR A 63 2.57 -2.33 11.32
N GLY A 64 3.66 -1.67 11.73
CA GLY A 64 4.50 -2.06 12.87
C GLY A 64 5.89 -1.42 12.77
N SER A 65 6.86 -2.01 13.45
CA SER A 65 8.27 -1.60 13.40
C SER A 65 9.04 -2.57 12.51
N GLU A 66 9.21 -2.24 11.22
CA GLU A 66 9.86 -3.07 10.21
C GLU A 66 11.27 -2.56 9.83
N GLY A 67 11.94 -1.80 10.70
CA GLY A 67 13.27 -1.27 10.44
C GLY A 67 13.35 0.25 10.30
N GLY A 68 14.48 0.75 9.78
CA GLY A 68 14.79 2.18 9.68
C GLY A 68 13.82 2.96 8.81
N TRP A 69 13.44 2.41 7.66
CA TRP A 69 12.46 3.02 6.77
C TRP A 69 11.11 3.25 7.47
N ARG A 70 10.59 2.24 8.15
CA ARG A 70 9.29 2.33 8.85
C ARG A 70 9.35 3.29 10.04
N ALA A 71 10.47 3.34 10.73
CA ALA A 71 10.70 4.32 11.81
C ALA A 71 10.65 5.75 11.27
N ALA A 72 11.31 6.02 10.14
CA ALA A 72 11.30 7.31 9.48
C ALA A 72 9.91 7.70 8.95
N ASN A 73 9.17 6.74 8.38
CA ASN A 73 7.80 6.95 7.95
C ASN A 73 6.90 7.34 9.15
N THR A 74 6.98 6.61 10.25
CA THR A 74 6.23 6.92 11.47
C THR A 74 6.61 8.30 12.04
N ALA A 75 7.91 8.64 12.06
CA ALA A 75 8.38 9.96 12.50
C ALA A 75 7.83 11.07 11.59
N SER A 76 7.85 10.87 10.27
CA SER A 76 7.29 11.81 9.30
C SER A 76 5.82 12.15 9.64
N PHE A 77 4.98 11.13 9.91
CA PHE A 77 3.58 11.37 10.27
C PHE A 77 3.42 12.14 11.59
N LYS A 78 4.16 11.78 12.62
CA LYS A 78 4.08 12.44 13.94
C LYS A 78 4.57 13.88 13.88
N GLU A 79 5.74 14.12 13.29
CA GLU A 79 6.35 15.43 13.19
C GLU A 79 5.56 16.38 12.29
N THR A 80 5.06 15.90 11.16
CA THR A 80 4.23 16.71 10.26
C THR A 80 2.89 17.04 10.89
N ALA A 81 2.28 16.12 11.64
CA ALA A 81 1.04 16.40 12.38
C ALA A 81 1.23 17.54 13.40
N GLU A 82 2.33 17.49 14.16
CA GLU A 82 2.69 18.55 15.12
C GLU A 82 2.93 19.89 14.39
N GLN A 83 3.69 19.89 13.29
CA GLN A 83 3.98 21.11 12.50
C GLN A 83 2.72 21.75 11.92
N LEU A 84 1.74 20.95 11.47
CA LEU A 84 0.49 21.41 10.89
C LEU A 84 -0.57 21.75 11.95
N GLY A 85 -0.36 21.33 13.21
CA GLY A 85 -1.29 21.54 14.32
C GLY A 85 -2.54 20.66 14.25
N LEU A 86 -2.52 19.55 13.51
CA LEU A 86 -3.61 18.59 13.48
C LEU A 86 -3.52 17.59 14.63
N THR A 87 -4.65 16.98 14.98
CA THR A 87 -4.68 15.92 16.00
C THR A 87 -4.41 14.56 15.35
N LEU A 88 -3.37 13.87 15.83
CA LEU A 88 -3.01 12.53 15.36
C LEU A 88 -3.31 11.47 16.42
N LYS A 89 -4.20 10.53 16.09
CA LYS A 89 -4.42 9.29 16.86
C LYS A 89 -3.66 8.17 16.16
N PHE A 90 -2.56 7.73 16.79
CA PHE A 90 -1.65 6.73 16.21
C PHE A 90 -1.95 5.33 16.74
N TYR A 91 -2.01 4.34 15.84
CA TYR A 91 -2.18 2.93 16.19
C TYR A 91 -1.07 2.10 15.52
N ASP A 92 -0.30 1.36 16.33
CA ASP A 92 0.72 0.42 15.89
C ASP A 92 0.13 -1.00 15.87
N SER A 93 0.03 -1.60 14.69
CA SER A 93 -0.53 -2.94 14.51
C SER A 93 0.45 -4.06 14.84
N GLN A 94 1.72 -3.74 15.11
CA GLN A 94 2.75 -4.70 15.52
C GLN A 94 2.93 -5.86 14.52
N ASN A 95 2.80 -5.59 13.22
CA ASN A 95 2.85 -6.57 12.13
C ASN A 95 1.80 -7.70 12.25
N ASP A 96 0.64 -7.40 12.84
CA ASP A 96 -0.46 -8.32 13.04
C ASP A 96 -1.70 -7.80 12.30
N LEU A 97 -2.15 -8.54 11.27
CA LEU A 97 -3.30 -8.14 10.45
C LEU A 97 -4.58 -8.04 11.27
N ALA A 98 -4.80 -8.95 12.23
CA ALA A 98 -6.01 -8.93 13.06
C ALA A 98 -6.03 -7.68 13.96
N LYS A 99 -4.88 -7.27 14.51
CA LYS A 99 -4.74 -6.02 15.26
C LYS A 99 -4.98 -4.82 14.34
N GLN A 100 -4.46 -4.85 13.11
CA GLN A 100 -4.67 -3.74 12.17
C GLN A 100 -6.15 -3.57 11.82
N VAL A 101 -6.86 -4.66 11.53
CA VAL A 101 -8.31 -4.64 11.32
C VAL A 101 -9.05 -4.14 12.56
N ALA A 102 -8.67 -4.57 13.76
CA ALA A 102 -9.30 -4.11 15.01
C ALA A 102 -9.04 -2.61 15.26
N GLY A 103 -7.83 -2.12 15.00
CA GLY A 103 -7.50 -0.69 15.08
C GLY A 103 -8.28 0.15 14.07
N PHE A 104 -8.46 -0.38 12.86
CA PHE A 104 -9.29 0.27 11.86
C PHE A 104 -10.74 0.42 12.33
N GLN A 105 -11.34 -0.65 12.89
CA GLN A 105 -12.68 -0.61 13.46
C GLN A 105 -12.81 0.37 14.62
N GLN A 106 -11.77 0.50 15.48
CA GLN A 106 -11.74 1.50 16.53
C GLN A 106 -11.84 2.92 15.97
N PHE A 107 -11.10 3.24 14.92
CA PHE A 107 -11.16 4.56 14.28
C PHE A 107 -12.48 4.82 13.55
N ILE A 108 -13.12 3.79 12.99
CA ILE A 108 -14.48 3.92 12.43
C ILE A 108 -15.47 4.34 13.52
N GLN A 109 -15.38 3.74 14.72
CA GLN A 109 -16.30 3.97 15.83
C GLN A 109 -15.98 5.25 16.62
N ASP A 110 -14.78 5.79 16.51
CA ASP A 110 -14.37 6.98 17.25
C ASP A 110 -14.97 8.24 16.60
N PRO A 111 -15.90 8.95 17.27
CA PRO A 111 -16.57 10.11 16.71
C PRO A 111 -15.64 11.32 16.50
N GLU A 112 -14.46 11.34 17.13
CA GLU A 112 -13.49 12.42 16.96
C GLU A 112 -12.61 12.22 15.73
N VAL A 113 -12.48 11.01 15.17
CA VAL A 113 -11.68 10.75 13.98
C VAL A 113 -12.45 11.23 12.74
N ASP A 114 -11.89 12.14 11.99
CA ASP A 114 -12.47 12.72 10.77
C ASP A 114 -12.06 11.96 9.49
N VAL A 115 -10.82 11.45 9.47
CA VAL A 115 -10.25 10.72 8.35
C VAL A 115 -9.35 9.59 8.84
N ILE A 116 -9.36 8.46 8.15
CA ILE A 116 -8.50 7.31 8.46
C ILE A 116 -7.40 7.20 7.42
N ILE A 117 -6.16 7.18 7.88
CA ILE A 117 -4.98 6.91 7.06
C ILE A 117 -4.44 5.55 7.47
N MET A 118 -4.05 4.72 6.50
CA MET A 118 -3.47 3.42 6.81
C MET A 118 -2.39 3.01 5.81
N SER A 119 -1.41 2.28 6.33
CA SER A 119 -0.45 1.51 5.55
C SER A 119 -0.83 0.04 5.70
N PRO A 120 -1.52 -0.58 4.73
CA PRO A 120 -2.04 -1.94 4.91
C PRO A 120 -0.92 -2.97 4.97
N LEU A 121 -1.04 -3.93 5.88
CA LEU A 121 -0.05 -4.99 6.05
C LEU A 121 -0.04 -5.94 4.85
N GLU A 122 -1.21 -6.28 4.34
CA GLU A 122 -1.44 -7.13 3.16
C GLU A 122 -2.36 -6.43 2.15
N THR A 123 -2.37 -6.91 0.90
CA THR A 123 -3.22 -6.34 -0.17
C THR A 123 -4.68 -6.76 -0.07
N THR A 124 -5.02 -7.77 0.71
CA THR A 124 -6.35 -8.38 0.81
C THR A 124 -6.89 -8.40 2.24
N GLY A 125 -8.17 -8.75 2.40
CA GLY A 125 -8.80 -8.85 3.73
C GLY A 125 -9.50 -7.58 4.21
N TRP A 126 -9.59 -6.54 3.39
CA TRP A 126 -10.04 -5.20 3.78
C TRP A 126 -11.48 -4.85 3.41
N GLU A 127 -12.14 -5.67 2.58
CA GLU A 127 -13.44 -5.33 1.99
C GLU A 127 -14.47 -4.87 3.03
N GLN A 128 -14.63 -5.64 4.12
CA GLN A 128 -15.68 -5.34 5.09
C GLN A 128 -15.40 -4.04 5.85
N VAL A 129 -14.19 -3.84 6.35
CA VAL A 129 -13.87 -2.63 7.13
C VAL A 129 -13.85 -1.37 6.27
N LEU A 130 -13.51 -1.47 4.98
CA LEU A 130 -13.61 -0.35 4.04
C LEU A 130 -15.08 0.03 3.78
N LYS A 131 -15.97 -0.96 3.62
CA LYS A 131 -17.42 -0.72 3.52
C LYS A 131 -17.98 -0.10 4.81
N ASP A 132 -17.53 -0.56 5.96
CA ASP A 132 -17.94 -0.02 7.25
C ASP A 132 -17.49 1.45 7.42
N ALA A 133 -16.27 1.78 6.99
CA ALA A 133 -15.78 3.17 6.98
C ALA A 133 -16.59 4.06 6.05
N GLN A 134 -16.92 3.58 4.85
CA GLN A 134 -17.75 4.29 3.89
C GLN A 134 -19.16 4.53 4.47
N ALA A 135 -19.77 3.51 5.08
CA ALA A 135 -21.09 3.62 5.73
C ALA A 135 -21.08 4.60 6.91
N ALA A 136 -19.96 4.72 7.61
CA ALA A 136 -19.76 5.69 8.69
C ALA A 136 -19.41 7.10 8.18
N GLY A 137 -19.28 7.29 6.86
CA GLY A 137 -18.93 8.58 6.25
C GLY A 137 -17.48 9.01 6.52
N LYS A 138 -16.57 8.07 6.85
CA LYS A 138 -15.16 8.35 7.13
C LYS A 138 -14.32 8.08 5.89
N PRO A 139 -13.71 9.11 5.29
CA PRO A 139 -12.79 8.92 4.18
C PRO A 139 -11.56 8.12 4.62
N VAL A 140 -11.10 7.23 3.73
CA VAL A 140 -9.92 6.40 3.93
C VAL A 140 -8.87 6.78 2.90
N ILE A 141 -7.62 6.99 3.35
CA ILE A 141 -6.47 7.24 2.49
C ILE A 141 -5.43 6.16 2.75
N LEU A 142 -4.94 5.54 1.68
CA LEU A 142 -3.87 4.58 1.76
C LEU A 142 -2.52 5.29 1.62
N SER A 143 -1.57 4.95 2.49
CA SER A 143 -0.20 5.46 2.47
C SER A 143 0.78 4.31 2.35
N ASP A 144 1.85 4.49 1.56
CA ASP A 144 2.90 3.51 1.35
C ASP A 144 2.43 2.27 0.59
N ARG A 145 1.52 1.48 1.16
CA ARG A 145 1.04 0.22 0.58
C ARG A 145 -0.39 0.35 0.06
N ARG A 146 -0.72 -0.39 -0.99
CA ARG A 146 -2.06 -0.41 -1.59
C ARG A 146 -2.87 -1.62 -1.15
N ILE A 147 -4.17 -1.54 -1.38
CA ILE A 147 -5.13 -2.63 -1.31
C ILE A 147 -5.61 -2.92 -2.74
N ASP A 148 -5.76 -4.19 -3.08
CA ASP A 148 -6.20 -4.59 -4.42
C ASP A 148 -7.72 -4.78 -4.50
N GLY A 149 -8.33 -4.31 -5.59
CA GLY A 149 -9.72 -4.64 -5.96
C GLY A 149 -10.82 -3.87 -5.24
N PHE A 150 -10.48 -2.83 -4.47
CA PHE A 150 -11.44 -2.02 -3.71
C PHE A 150 -11.21 -0.52 -3.85
N GLU A 151 -10.77 -0.08 -5.03
CA GLU A 151 -10.37 1.30 -5.32
C GLU A 151 -11.52 2.29 -5.11
N ASP A 152 -12.76 1.84 -5.21
CA ASP A 152 -13.95 2.69 -4.98
C ASP A 152 -14.27 2.89 -3.48
N LEU A 153 -13.63 2.13 -2.58
CA LEU A 153 -13.88 2.19 -1.15
C LEU A 153 -12.88 3.07 -0.38
N TYR A 154 -11.85 3.59 -1.04
CA TYR A 154 -10.94 4.58 -0.48
C TYR A 154 -10.78 5.80 -1.40
N VAL A 155 -10.32 6.91 -0.84
CA VAL A 155 -10.20 8.19 -1.57
C VAL A 155 -9.06 8.12 -2.57
N THR A 156 -7.86 7.86 -2.08
CA THR A 156 -6.62 7.80 -2.85
C THR A 156 -5.59 6.90 -2.17
N PHE A 157 -4.63 6.44 -2.94
CA PHE A 157 -3.39 5.81 -2.49
C PHE A 157 -2.21 6.76 -2.76
N ILE A 158 -1.32 6.94 -1.78
CA ILE A 158 -0.10 7.74 -1.91
C ILE A 158 1.08 6.84 -1.57
N GLY A 159 1.95 6.60 -2.53
CA GLY A 159 3.08 5.69 -2.37
C GLY A 159 3.81 5.41 -3.67
N ALA A 160 4.86 4.59 -3.58
CA ALA A 160 5.75 4.22 -4.66
C ALA A 160 5.09 3.36 -5.74
N ASP A 161 5.67 3.39 -6.93
CA ASP A 161 5.50 2.35 -7.94
C ASP A 161 6.46 1.21 -7.66
N PHE A 162 6.04 0.25 -6.83
CA PHE A 162 6.87 -0.89 -6.44
C PHE A 162 7.26 -1.79 -7.62
N VAL A 163 6.43 -1.86 -8.67
CA VAL A 163 6.80 -2.58 -9.89
C VAL A 163 7.96 -1.87 -10.58
N GLU A 164 7.91 -0.53 -10.64
CA GLU A 164 8.99 0.26 -11.24
C GLU A 164 10.27 0.23 -10.38
N GLU A 165 10.16 0.21 -9.04
CA GLU A 165 11.33 -0.03 -8.18
C GLU A 165 12.00 -1.37 -8.50
N GLY A 166 11.19 -2.44 -8.64
CA GLY A 166 11.69 -3.74 -9.05
C GLY A 166 12.33 -3.74 -10.45
N ARG A 167 11.74 -3.03 -11.41
CA ARG A 167 12.31 -2.86 -12.77
C ARG A 167 13.64 -2.12 -12.74
N LYS A 168 13.74 -1.06 -11.96
CA LYS A 168 15.01 -0.33 -11.74
C LYS A 168 16.05 -1.27 -11.16
N ALA A 169 15.74 -2.01 -10.11
CA ALA A 169 16.65 -2.98 -9.50
C ALA A 169 17.10 -4.07 -10.50
N GLY A 170 16.16 -4.64 -11.26
CA GLY A 170 16.48 -5.63 -12.28
C GLY A 170 17.34 -5.08 -13.40
N THR A 171 17.07 -3.84 -13.85
CA THR A 171 17.86 -3.16 -14.87
C THR A 171 19.31 -2.95 -14.40
N GLU A 172 19.50 -2.51 -13.17
CA GLU A 172 20.85 -2.31 -12.63
C GLU A 172 21.57 -3.63 -12.37
N MET A 173 20.85 -4.69 -11.93
CA MET A 173 21.45 -6.03 -11.82
C MET A 173 21.94 -6.55 -13.19
N CYS A 174 21.20 -6.29 -14.26
CA CYS A 174 21.62 -6.64 -15.62
C CYS A 174 22.96 -5.99 -15.98
N LYS A 175 23.12 -4.71 -15.67
CA LYS A 175 24.37 -3.96 -15.92
C LYS A 175 25.53 -4.50 -15.07
N LEU A 176 25.29 -4.73 -13.78
CA LEU A 176 26.31 -5.25 -12.85
C LEU A 176 26.81 -6.65 -13.23
N LEU A 177 25.96 -7.47 -13.85
CA LEU A 177 26.29 -8.82 -14.30
C LEU A 177 26.57 -8.92 -15.81
N GLU A 178 26.77 -7.78 -16.49
CA GLU A 178 27.16 -7.78 -17.91
C GLU A 178 28.52 -8.49 -18.09
N GLY A 179 28.58 -9.37 -19.07
CA GLY A 179 29.79 -10.18 -19.34
C GLY A 179 30.03 -11.36 -18.40
N SER A 180 29.23 -11.53 -17.35
CA SER A 180 29.34 -12.70 -16.46
C SER A 180 28.86 -13.97 -17.19
N GLU A 181 29.63 -15.07 -17.06
CA GLU A 181 29.26 -16.37 -17.66
C GLU A 181 27.98 -16.95 -17.02
N LYS A 182 27.83 -16.75 -15.71
CA LYS A 182 26.66 -17.13 -14.94
C LYS A 182 26.00 -15.88 -14.37
N LYS A 183 24.67 -15.91 -14.26
CA LYS A 183 23.87 -14.83 -13.74
C LYS A 183 22.82 -15.34 -12.76
N ASN A 184 23.28 -16.17 -11.81
CA ASN A 184 22.43 -16.68 -10.74
C ASN A 184 22.23 -15.59 -9.69
N VAL A 185 21.00 -15.25 -9.39
CA VAL A 185 20.61 -14.24 -8.41
C VAL A 185 19.76 -14.87 -7.32
N TRP A 186 19.99 -14.46 -6.10
CA TRP A 186 19.12 -14.74 -4.96
C TRP A 186 18.24 -13.53 -4.67
N GLU A 187 17.00 -13.79 -4.28
CA GLU A 187 16.04 -12.76 -3.91
C GLU A 187 15.60 -12.94 -2.46
N LEU A 188 15.86 -11.93 -1.65
CA LEU A 188 15.32 -11.81 -0.29
C LEU A 188 14.01 -11.01 -0.36
N VAL A 189 12.91 -11.69 -0.06
CA VAL A 189 11.55 -11.18 -0.22
C VAL A 189 11.04 -10.61 1.10
N GLY A 190 10.27 -9.53 1.03
CA GLY A 190 9.60 -8.94 2.18
C GLY A 190 8.47 -9.80 2.75
N ASN A 191 7.59 -9.17 3.54
CA ASN A 191 6.44 -9.86 4.13
C ASN A 191 5.52 -10.40 3.04
N VAL A 192 5.19 -11.69 3.14
CA VAL A 192 4.28 -12.36 2.22
C VAL A 192 2.92 -11.63 2.21
N GLY A 193 2.35 -11.42 1.03
CA GLY A 193 1.05 -10.76 0.86
C GLY A 193 1.09 -9.23 0.86
N SER A 194 2.23 -8.61 1.20
CA SER A 194 2.37 -7.15 1.12
C SER A 194 2.59 -6.68 -0.33
N ALA A 195 2.02 -5.53 -0.70
CA ALA A 195 2.16 -4.95 -2.03
C ALA A 195 3.63 -4.80 -2.46
N PRO A 196 4.54 -4.22 -1.66
CA PRO A 196 5.93 -4.08 -2.08
C PRO A 196 6.63 -5.41 -2.32
N ALA A 197 6.33 -6.47 -1.55
CA ALA A 197 6.96 -7.78 -1.77
C ALA A 197 6.52 -8.42 -3.10
N ILE A 198 5.24 -8.31 -3.44
CA ILE A 198 4.68 -8.84 -4.69
C ILE A 198 5.24 -8.08 -5.90
N ASP A 199 5.18 -6.76 -5.83
CA ASP A 199 5.42 -5.90 -6.98
C ASP A 199 6.90 -5.72 -7.29
N ARG A 200 7.76 -5.52 -6.28
CA ARG A 200 9.22 -5.47 -6.45
C ARG A 200 9.73 -6.75 -7.10
N GLY A 201 9.24 -7.92 -6.63
CA GLY A 201 9.58 -9.22 -7.21
C GLY A 201 9.12 -9.34 -8.67
N THR A 202 7.91 -8.87 -8.99
CA THR A 202 7.38 -8.85 -10.36
C THR A 202 8.23 -7.99 -11.27
N GLY A 203 8.44 -6.72 -10.90
CA GLY A 203 9.23 -5.77 -11.70
C GLY A 203 10.68 -6.21 -11.88
N PHE A 204 11.31 -6.79 -10.85
CA PHE A 204 12.66 -7.33 -10.94
C PHE A 204 12.75 -8.44 -11.99
N ARG A 205 11.85 -9.42 -11.94
CA ARG A 205 11.83 -10.54 -12.90
C ARG A 205 11.55 -10.09 -14.32
N GLU A 206 10.64 -9.14 -14.52
CA GLU A 206 10.33 -8.59 -15.86
C GLU A 206 11.56 -8.05 -16.60
N THR A 207 12.52 -7.50 -15.89
CA THR A 207 13.75 -6.93 -16.47
C THR A 207 14.91 -7.91 -16.42
N ALA A 208 15.10 -8.62 -15.32
CA ALA A 208 16.19 -9.56 -15.11
C ALA A 208 16.19 -10.71 -16.13
N GLU A 209 15.03 -11.25 -16.44
CA GLU A 209 14.88 -12.33 -17.43
C GLU A 209 15.35 -11.92 -18.82
N LYS A 210 15.13 -10.65 -19.21
CA LYS A 210 15.53 -10.13 -20.53
C LYS A 210 17.03 -10.11 -20.76
N CYS A 211 17.83 -10.08 -19.71
CA CYS A 211 19.30 -10.10 -19.79
C CYS A 211 19.91 -11.45 -19.35
N GLY A 212 19.07 -12.49 -19.22
CA GLY A 212 19.50 -13.85 -18.92
C GLY A 212 19.84 -14.10 -17.44
N ILE A 213 19.37 -13.26 -16.53
CA ILE A 213 19.44 -13.51 -15.10
C ILE A 213 18.43 -14.60 -14.72
N THR A 214 18.88 -15.53 -13.89
CA THR A 214 18.04 -16.57 -13.30
C THR A 214 17.95 -16.34 -11.79
N VAL A 215 16.74 -16.12 -11.26
CA VAL A 215 16.50 -16.12 -9.83
C VAL A 215 16.45 -17.59 -9.37
N VAL A 216 17.55 -18.07 -8.80
CA VAL A 216 17.69 -19.48 -8.41
C VAL A 216 17.20 -19.76 -6.99
N ASN A 217 17.18 -18.77 -6.12
CA ASN A 217 16.61 -18.82 -4.78
C ASN A 217 15.77 -17.57 -4.52
N SER A 218 14.61 -17.75 -3.92
CA SER A 218 13.73 -16.65 -3.50
C SER A 218 13.00 -17.07 -2.23
N GLN A 219 13.14 -16.32 -1.14
CA GLN A 219 12.55 -16.63 0.15
C GLN A 219 12.26 -15.36 0.94
N THR A 220 11.16 -15.37 1.70
CA THR A 220 10.85 -14.26 2.61
C THR A 220 11.88 -14.17 3.74
N ALA A 221 12.28 -12.94 4.03
CA ALA A 221 13.08 -12.55 5.19
C ALA A 221 12.46 -11.35 5.93
N ASN A 222 11.16 -11.12 5.72
CA ASN A 222 10.26 -10.28 6.51
C ASN A 222 10.78 -8.85 6.82
N TRP A 223 11.47 -8.23 5.85
CA TRP A 223 12.10 -6.91 6.00
C TRP A 223 13.17 -6.82 7.10
N SER A 224 13.71 -7.96 7.57
CA SER A 224 14.54 -8.07 8.76
C SER A 224 16.02 -8.35 8.42
N VAL A 225 16.94 -7.61 9.04
CA VAL A 225 18.40 -7.89 8.98
C VAL A 225 18.69 -9.30 9.43
N VAL A 226 18.10 -9.71 10.57
CA VAL A 226 18.35 -11.03 11.17
C VAL A 226 17.90 -12.14 10.26
N GLU A 227 16.70 -12.05 9.70
CA GLU A 227 16.17 -13.08 8.81
C GLU A 227 16.87 -13.06 7.44
N GLY A 228 17.21 -11.88 6.91
CA GLY A 228 18.05 -11.73 5.71
C GLY A 228 19.38 -12.46 5.85
N LYS A 229 20.04 -12.32 7.01
CA LYS A 229 21.26 -13.05 7.33
C LYS A 229 21.02 -14.55 7.40
N GLN A 230 20.04 -15.00 8.15
CA GLN A 230 19.72 -16.44 8.33
C GLN A 230 19.41 -17.13 7.00
N VAL A 231 18.60 -16.52 6.17
CA VAL A 231 18.25 -17.05 4.84
C VAL A 231 19.48 -17.14 3.95
N THR A 232 20.30 -16.09 3.92
CA THR A 232 21.53 -16.06 3.11
C THR A 232 22.53 -17.10 3.60
N GLU A 233 22.74 -17.25 4.91
CA GLU A 233 23.58 -18.29 5.49
C GLU A 233 23.12 -19.71 5.13
N ALA A 234 21.80 -19.95 5.13
CA ALA A 234 21.24 -21.24 4.74
C ALA A 234 21.60 -21.55 3.27
N TRP A 235 21.38 -20.61 2.37
CA TRP A 235 21.73 -20.77 0.95
C TRP A 235 23.24 -20.95 0.71
N LEU A 236 24.09 -20.22 1.45
CA LEU A 236 25.56 -20.34 1.35
C LEU A 236 26.08 -21.70 1.79
N LYS A 237 25.37 -22.40 2.70
CA LYS A 237 25.68 -23.78 3.08
C LYS A 237 25.37 -24.79 1.98
N GLU A 238 24.39 -24.49 1.12
CA GLU A 238 23.97 -25.35 0.02
C GLU A 238 24.84 -25.10 -1.22
N SER A 239 25.08 -23.83 -1.57
CA SER A 239 25.86 -23.44 -2.73
C SER A 239 26.43 -22.04 -2.56
N LYS A 240 27.64 -21.81 -3.12
CA LYS A 240 28.22 -20.46 -3.31
C LYS A 240 28.13 -19.99 -4.76
N ASP A 241 27.37 -20.69 -5.63
CA ASP A 241 27.18 -20.31 -7.03
C ASP A 241 26.11 -19.24 -7.17
N VAL A 242 26.44 -18.04 -6.71
CA VAL A 242 25.61 -16.86 -6.75
C VAL A 242 26.41 -15.66 -7.24
N GLN A 243 25.88 -14.90 -8.17
CA GLN A 243 26.53 -13.71 -8.75
C GLN A 243 25.88 -12.42 -8.29
N GLY A 244 24.61 -12.48 -7.84
CA GLY A 244 23.92 -11.31 -7.32
C GLY A 244 22.90 -11.65 -6.25
N ILE A 245 22.62 -10.67 -5.38
CA ILE A 245 21.54 -10.71 -4.40
C ILE A 245 20.67 -9.47 -4.61
N PHE A 246 19.37 -9.66 -4.76
CA PHE A 246 18.37 -8.63 -4.70
C PHE A 246 17.68 -8.70 -3.33
N GLY A 247 17.99 -7.75 -2.46
CA GLY A 247 17.23 -7.51 -1.23
C GLY A 247 16.08 -6.57 -1.55
N GLN A 248 14.84 -6.99 -1.36
CA GLN A 248 13.69 -6.14 -1.61
C GLN A 248 13.60 -4.95 -0.65
N ASN A 249 14.49 -4.89 0.38
CA ASN A 249 14.77 -3.70 1.16
C ASN A 249 16.24 -3.70 1.65
N ASP A 250 16.67 -2.56 2.20
CA ASP A 250 18.02 -2.37 2.73
C ASP A 250 18.33 -3.30 3.90
N GLU A 251 17.40 -3.48 4.84
CA GLU A 251 17.61 -4.28 6.05
C GLU A 251 17.96 -5.73 5.70
N MET A 252 17.23 -6.35 4.78
CA MET A 252 17.53 -7.71 4.34
C MET A 252 18.88 -7.79 3.61
N ALA A 253 19.21 -6.76 2.82
CA ALA A 253 20.51 -6.66 2.15
C ALA A 253 21.67 -6.54 3.16
N PHE A 254 21.50 -5.80 4.26
CA PHE A 254 22.52 -5.75 5.32
C PHE A 254 22.74 -7.13 5.94
N GLY A 255 21.69 -7.88 6.19
CA GLY A 255 21.81 -9.27 6.65
C GLY A 255 22.59 -10.15 5.68
N ALA A 256 22.31 -10.03 4.37
CA ALA A 256 23.04 -10.75 3.34
C ALA A 256 24.54 -10.35 3.30
N ILE A 257 24.85 -9.05 3.43
CA ILE A 257 26.23 -8.54 3.49
C ILE A 257 26.99 -9.18 4.64
N GLU A 258 26.39 -9.29 5.83
CA GLU A 258 27.01 -9.94 6.98
C GLU A 258 27.29 -11.44 6.71
N ALA A 259 26.29 -12.16 6.20
CA ALA A 259 26.41 -13.59 5.89
C ALA A 259 27.51 -13.86 4.84
N LEU A 260 27.62 -13.03 3.81
CA LEU A 260 28.68 -13.14 2.79
C LEU A 260 30.06 -12.93 3.39
N LYS A 261 30.26 -11.90 4.25
CA LYS A 261 31.52 -11.64 4.94
C LYS A 261 31.94 -12.84 5.81
N GLU A 262 31.01 -13.42 6.57
CA GLU A 262 31.27 -14.60 7.41
C GLU A 262 31.61 -15.85 6.58
N ALA A 263 31.05 -15.98 5.37
CA ALA A 263 31.39 -17.06 4.43
C ALA A 263 32.70 -16.83 3.67
N GLY A 264 33.40 -15.70 3.91
CA GLY A 264 34.66 -15.35 3.26
C GLY A 264 34.49 -14.82 1.84
N LEU A 265 33.31 -14.34 1.46
CA LEU A 265 33.02 -13.66 0.20
C LEU A 265 33.07 -12.14 0.42
N VAL A 266 33.47 -11.40 -0.60
CA VAL A 266 33.53 -9.93 -0.57
C VAL A 266 32.23 -9.37 -1.15
N PRO A 267 31.32 -8.79 -0.31
CA PRO A 267 30.08 -8.20 -0.78
C PRO A 267 30.34 -7.10 -1.81
N ALA A 268 29.44 -6.90 -2.73
CA ALA A 268 29.51 -5.98 -3.87
C ALA A 268 30.64 -6.26 -4.89
N VAL A 269 31.57 -7.16 -4.58
CA VAL A 269 32.68 -7.56 -5.46
C VAL A 269 32.46 -8.97 -5.99
N ASP A 270 32.50 -9.99 -5.11
CA ASP A 270 32.28 -11.39 -5.49
C ASP A 270 30.80 -11.66 -5.79
N VAL A 271 29.91 -11.02 -5.04
CA VAL A 271 28.46 -11.08 -5.21
C VAL A 271 27.93 -9.65 -5.31
N LYS A 272 27.27 -9.32 -6.41
CA LYS A 272 26.65 -8.02 -6.61
C LYS A 272 25.40 -7.88 -5.74
N ILE A 273 25.19 -6.74 -5.10
CA ILE A 273 24.08 -6.54 -4.18
C ILE A 273 23.30 -5.28 -4.56
N ILE A 274 22.02 -5.45 -4.72
CA ILE A 274 21.04 -4.35 -4.91
C ILE A 274 20.00 -4.42 -3.82
N SER A 275 19.64 -3.26 -3.28
CA SER A 275 18.57 -3.10 -2.31
C SER A 275 17.53 -2.06 -2.74
N VAL A 276 16.50 -1.90 -1.95
CA VAL A 276 15.50 -0.84 -2.05
C VAL A 276 15.38 -0.17 -0.69
N ASP A 277 15.03 1.08 -0.64
CA ASP A 277 14.70 2.05 0.39
C ASP A 277 15.62 3.27 0.36
N ALA A 278 16.90 3.09 0.09
CA ALA A 278 17.92 4.14 0.11
C ALA A 278 17.99 4.85 1.48
N THR A 279 18.04 4.09 2.55
CA THR A 279 18.23 4.60 3.92
C THR A 279 19.66 5.10 4.13
N ALA A 280 19.91 5.86 5.18
CA ALA A 280 21.26 6.28 5.57
C ALA A 280 22.21 5.07 5.74
N GLY A 281 21.68 3.93 6.22
CA GLY A 281 22.41 2.67 6.31
C GLY A 281 22.88 2.14 4.94
N ALA A 282 22.05 2.25 3.90
CA ALA A 282 22.41 1.85 2.54
C ALA A 282 23.53 2.76 1.98
N PHE A 283 23.43 4.07 2.21
CA PHE A 283 24.51 4.99 1.81
C PHE A 283 25.82 4.66 2.52
N GLN A 284 25.77 4.32 3.82
CA GLN A 284 26.98 3.89 4.54
C GLN A 284 27.53 2.59 3.95
N ALA A 285 26.68 1.59 3.66
CA ALA A 285 27.11 0.34 3.04
C ALA A 285 27.73 0.55 1.64
N MET A 286 27.21 1.50 0.85
CA MET A 286 27.83 1.89 -0.42
C MET A 286 29.18 2.58 -0.22
N LEU A 287 29.29 3.48 0.76
CA LEU A 287 30.57 4.13 1.11
C LEU A 287 31.62 3.14 1.62
N ASP A 288 31.19 2.09 2.31
CA ASP A 288 32.02 0.98 2.77
C ASP A 288 32.36 -0.03 1.67
N GLY A 289 31.83 0.14 0.46
CA GLY A 289 32.05 -0.72 -0.69
C GLY A 289 31.37 -2.09 -0.60
N THR A 290 30.28 -2.22 0.14
CA THR A 290 29.58 -3.49 0.40
C THR A 290 28.18 -3.60 -0.22
N LEU A 291 27.63 -2.50 -0.78
CA LEU A 291 26.38 -2.44 -1.50
C LEU A 291 26.59 -1.69 -2.82
N ASN A 292 26.17 -2.28 -3.96
CA ASN A 292 26.39 -1.67 -5.26
C ASN A 292 25.39 -0.58 -5.60
N VAL A 293 24.10 -0.84 -5.35
CA VAL A 293 22.98 0.03 -5.74
C VAL A 293 21.88 -0.05 -4.70
N THR A 294 21.25 1.07 -4.44
CA THR A 294 19.94 1.10 -3.75
C THR A 294 18.95 1.92 -4.55
N VAL A 295 17.72 1.40 -4.70
CA VAL A 295 16.59 2.10 -5.30
C VAL A 295 15.86 2.82 -4.18
N GLU A 296 15.54 4.09 -4.39
CA GLU A 296 14.80 4.84 -3.38
C GLU A 296 13.36 4.35 -3.25
N CYS A 297 12.89 4.24 -2.00
CA CYS A 297 11.50 4.24 -1.60
C CYS A 297 11.36 5.30 -0.51
N ASN A 298 10.69 6.41 -0.79
CA ASN A 298 10.68 7.57 0.10
C ASN A 298 9.71 7.38 1.29
N PRO A 299 10.17 7.35 2.55
CA PRO A 299 9.30 7.20 3.72
C PRO A 299 8.59 8.49 4.13
N LEU A 300 9.02 9.66 3.64
CA LEU A 300 8.53 10.97 4.09
C LEU A 300 7.23 11.37 3.40
N LEU A 301 6.20 10.54 3.50
CA LEU A 301 4.93 10.68 2.79
C LEU A 301 3.92 11.60 3.50
N ALA A 302 4.10 11.86 4.80
CA ALA A 302 3.09 12.53 5.61
C ALA A 302 2.62 13.89 5.09
N PRO A 303 3.48 14.81 4.60
CA PRO A 303 3.03 16.09 4.07
C PRO A 303 1.99 15.92 2.95
N GLN A 304 2.28 15.05 1.98
CA GLN A 304 1.42 14.78 0.84
C GLN A 304 0.14 14.04 1.24
N VAL A 305 0.23 13.12 2.21
CA VAL A 305 -0.92 12.36 2.73
C VAL A 305 -1.87 13.26 3.51
N TYR A 306 -1.36 14.18 4.35
CA TYR A 306 -2.21 15.12 5.07
C TYR A 306 -2.84 16.18 4.17
N GLU A 307 -2.14 16.62 3.13
CA GLU A 307 -2.72 17.48 2.08
C GLU A 307 -3.91 16.79 1.39
N ALA A 308 -3.75 15.53 1.01
CA ALA A 308 -4.82 14.73 0.43
C ALA A 308 -5.98 14.50 1.41
N ALA A 309 -5.70 14.32 2.70
CA ALA A 309 -6.72 14.17 3.74
C ALA A 309 -7.54 15.46 3.88
N LEU A 310 -6.90 16.62 3.91
CA LEU A 310 -7.58 17.90 3.97
C LEU A 310 -8.42 18.17 2.72
N ALA A 311 -7.89 17.89 1.54
CA ALA A 311 -8.60 17.99 0.27
C ALA A 311 -9.86 17.11 0.25
N ALA A 312 -9.73 15.84 0.70
CA ALA A 312 -10.85 14.90 0.79
C ALA A 312 -11.96 15.41 1.72
N LEU A 313 -11.61 15.96 2.89
CA LEU A 313 -12.57 16.51 3.85
C LEU A 313 -13.26 17.78 3.31
N ASN A 314 -12.60 18.54 2.45
CA ASN A 314 -13.18 19.69 1.74
C ASN A 314 -13.96 19.30 0.48
N GLY A 315 -14.12 18.00 0.21
CA GLY A 315 -14.92 17.49 -0.91
C GLY A 315 -14.24 17.56 -2.28
N GLU A 316 -12.90 17.70 -2.30
CA GLU A 316 -12.14 17.70 -3.54
C GLU A 316 -12.01 16.27 -4.11
N THR A 317 -12.02 16.15 -5.42
CA THR A 317 -11.79 14.87 -6.11
C THR A 317 -10.30 14.68 -6.33
N LEU A 318 -9.77 13.57 -5.84
CA LEU A 318 -8.35 13.20 -5.98
C LEU A 318 -8.18 12.05 -6.98
N PRO A 319 -7.03 11.96 -7.67
CA PRO A 319 -6.69 10.79 -8.45
C PRO A 319 -6.59 9.57 -7.52
N LYS A 320 -6.90 8.38 -8.04
CA LYS A 320 -6.87 7.15 -7.24
C LYS A 320 -5.48 6.74 -6.78
N TRP A 321 -4.45 7.22 -7.43
CA TRP A 321 -3.06 7.05 -7.05
C TRP A 321 -2.27 8.34 -7.26
N ILE A 322 -1.47 8.69 -6.28
CA ILE A 322 -0.52 9.81 -6.29
C ILE A 322 0.87 9.21 -6.04
N PRO A 323 1.67 8.97 -7.09
CA PRO A 323 2.96 8.31 -6.96
C PRO A 323 3.99 9.22 -6.28
N SER A 324 4.81 8.64 -5.40
CA SER A 324 6.06 9.26 -4.96
C SER A 324 7.09 9.25 -6.10
N GLN A 325 8.02 10.22 -6.07
CA GLN A 325 9.14 10.26 -7.01
C GLN A 325 10.38 9.70 -6.35
N GLU A 326 11.06 8.79 -7.05
CA GLU A 326 12.14 8.00 -6.49
C GLU A 326 13.31 7.88 -7.45
N SER A 327 14.52 7.90 -6.88
CA SER A 327 15.79 7.87 -7.56
C SER A 327 16.45 6.49 -7.46
N VAL A 328 17.58 6.33 -8.14
CA VAL A 328 18.49 5.19 -7.97
C VAL A 328 19.86 5.74 -7.59
N PHE A 329 20.49 5.14 -6.60
CA PHE A 329 21.79 5.58 -6.09
C PHE A 329 22.85 4.47 -6.28
N PHE A 330 24.04 4.87 -6.63
CA PHE A 330 25.12 3.99 -7.03
C PHE A 330 26.34 4.16 -6.13
N MET A 331 27.03 3.05 -5.85
CA MET A 331 28.24 3.04 -5.03
C MET A 331 29.40 3.87 -5.63
N ASP A 332 29.44 3.97 -6.95
CA ASP A 332 30.46 4.70 -7.71
C ASP A 332 30.08 6.14 -8.07
N ASP A 333 28.95 6.64 -7.53
CA ASP A 333 28.55 8.04 -7.73
C ASP A 333 29.61 8.98 -7.12
N PRO A 334 30.20 9.90 -7.89
CA PRO A 334 31.21 10.83 -7.39
C PRO A 334 30.70 11.75 -6.27
N ASN A 335 29.39 11.95 -6.18
CA ASN A 335 28.74 12.79 -5.16
C ASN A 335 28.15 11.98 -3.99
N LEU A 336 28.40 10.66 -3.93
CA LEU A 336 27.79 9.77 -2.94
C LEU A 336 27.92 10.28 -1.50
N LYS A 337 29.06 10.84 -1.12
CA LYS A 337 29.29 11.41 0.23
C LYS A 337 28.41 12.62 0.52
N GLU A 338 28.18 13.47 -0.46
CA GLU A 338 27.33 14.66 -0.32
C GLU A 338 25.86 14.24 -0.23
N ILE A 339 25.44 13.31 -1.08
CA ILE A 339 24.09 12.74 -1.07
C ILE A 339 23.81 12.07 0.29
N ALA A 340 24.76 11.24 0.77
CA ALA A 340 24.65 10.57 2.07
C ALA A 340 24.53 11.57 3.25
N ALA A 341 25.28 12.66 3.22
CA ALA A 341 25.24 13.70 4.25
C ALA A 341 23.89 14.45 4.29
N GLY A 342 23.18 14.50 3.17
CA GLY A 342 21.84 15.10 3.06
C GLY A 342 20.68 14.16 3.40
N ARG A 343 20.96 12.86 3.62
CA ARG A 343 19.92 11.86 3.83
C ARG A 343 19.24 12.02 5.19
N LYS A 344 17.89 12.03 5.21
CA LYS A 344 17.09 12.29 6.41
C LYS A 344 16.55 11.01 7.09
N TYR A 345 16.78 9.86 6.51
CA TYR A 345 16.28 8.56 7.00
C TYR A 345 17.22 7.41 6.67
#